data_fc41ec0e9a21c5d1b9d665b99ccf6a71
#
_entry.id   fc41ec0e9a21c5d1b9d665b99ccf6a71
#
_cell.length_a   1.000
_cell.length_b   1.000
_cell.length_c   1.000
_cell.angle_alpha   90.00
_cell.angle_beta   90.00
_cell.angle_gamma   90.00
#
_symmetry.space_group_name_H-M   'P 1'
#
loop_
_entity.id
_entity.type
_entity.pdbx_description
1 polymer ?
#
loop_
_entity_poly.entity_id
_entity_poly.type
_entity_poly.pdbx_seq_one_letter_code
_entity_poly.pdbx_strand_id
1 'polypeptide(L)'
;MVEKGFVPLTWTELPLREMEERSRSIYEQMKKRRTTRHFSVRDVPRQLIEHAILCAGTAPSGAHLQPWTFVAISNQDLKQRIREAAEEEERKTYEDRMPDAWKEVLQPLGTDAVKEHLTDAPWVVVLFRQSKRLRSNGEWGPTYYSN
;
A
#
# COMPACT_ATOMS: atom_id res chain seq x y z
N MET A 1 -10.50 24.97 26.68
CA MET A 1 -10.93 23.54 26.76
C MET A 1 -10.70 22.94 25.38
N VAL A 2 -9.86 21.91 25.28
CA VAL A 2 -9.73 21.16 24.01
C VAL A 2 -10.99 20.33 23.86
N GLU A 3 -11.75 20.49 22.76
CA GLU A 3 -12.91 19.66 22.48
C GLU A 3 -12.48 18.20 22.40
N LYS A 4 -13.26 17.30 23.03
CA LYS A 4 -12.98 15.86 23.00
C LYS A 4 -12.91 15.38 21.55
N GLY A 5 -11.75 14.82 21.15
CA GLY A 5 -11.53 14.27 19.82
C GLY A 5 -10.70 15.16 18.86
N PHE A 6 -10.33 16.35 19.26
CA PHE A 6 -9.45 17.24 18.49
C PHE A 6 -8.13 17.47 19.20
N VAL A 7 -7.06 17.57 18.44
CA VAL A 7 -5.75 17.97 18.93
C VAL A 7 -5.36 19.29 18.29
N PRO A 8 -4.68 20.21 19.00
CA PRO A 8 -4.21 21.46 18.42
C PRO A 8 -3.27 21.17 17.23
N LEU A 9 -3.46 21.90 16.13
CA LEU A 9 -2.54 21.85 15.01
C LEU A 9 -1.24 22.58 15.40
N THR A 10 -0.12 21.88 15.39
CA THR A 10 1.20 22.49 15.41
C THR A 10 1.54 22.93 14.00
N TRP A 11 1.51 24.24 13.76
CA TRP A 11 1.76 24.81 12.45
C TRP A 11 2.87 25.85 12.52
N THR A 12 3.74 25.84 11.53
CA THR A 12 4.79 26.84 11.37
C THR A 12 4.73 27.36 9.94
N GLU A 13 4.63 28.67 9.80
CA GLU A 13 4.71 29.30 8.49
C GLU A 13 6.14 29.19 7.96
N LEU A 14 6.28 28.72 6.74
CA LEU A 14 7.56 28.60 6.07
C LEU A 14 7.73 29.79 5.11
N PRO A 15 8.97 30.33 4.98
CA PRO A 15 9.29 31.28 3.92
C PRO A 15 8.98 30.67 2.53
N LEU A 16 8.48 31.48 1.59
CA LEU A 16 8.11 31.02 0.25
C LEU A 16 9.21 30.21 -0.44
N ARG A 17 10.46 30.69 -0.35
CA ARG A 17 11.61 29.98 -0.90
C ARG A 17 11.76 28.56 -0.35
N GLU A 18 11.58 28.39 0.95
CA GLU A 18 11.66 27.06 1.58
C GLU A 18 10.52 26.17 1.14
N MET A 19 9.30 26.70 0.97
CA MET A 19 8.16 25.97 0.42
C MET A 19 8.45 25.47 -1.00
N GLU A 20 9.02 26.32 -1.86
CA GLU A 20 9.42 25.96 -3.22
C GLU A 20 10.49 24.88 -3.24
N GLU A 21 11.53 24.99 -2.41
CA GLU A 21 12.60 24.00 -2.31
C GLU A 21 12.09 22.65 -1.84
N ARG A 22 11.25 22.59 -0.81
CA ARG A 22 10.63 21.36 -0.29
C ARG A 22 9.70 20.72 -1.33
N SER A 23 8.87 21.51 -1.98
CA SER A 23 7.97 21.05 -3.04
C SER A 23 8.75 20.43 -4.19
N ARG A 24 9.80 21.09 -4.66
CA ARG A 24 10.69 20.58 -5.71
C ARG A 24 11.38 19.28 -5.29
N SER A 25 11.88 19.22 -4.07
CA SER A 25 12.55 18.02 -3.54
C SER A 25 11.62 16.80 -3.55
N ILE A 26 10.39 16.97 -3.06
CA ILE A 26 9.38 15.90 -3.09
C ILE A 26 9.07 15.49 -4.53
N TYR A 27 8.84 16.46 -5.43
CA TYR A 27 8.58 16.17 -6.84
C TYR A 27 9.71 15.37 -7.50
N GLU A 28 10.96 15.77 -7.33
CA GLU A 28 12.11 15.07 -7.91
C GLU A 28 12.32 13.66 -7.32
N GLN A 29 11.94 13.44 -6.07
CA GLN A 29 11.93 12.11 -5.49
C GLN A 29 10.82 11.24 -6.10
N MET A 30 9.60 11.76 -6.14
CA MET A 30 8.44 11.03 -6.68
C MET A 30 8.57 10.74 -8.18
N LYS A 31 9.18 11.63 -8.94
CA LYS A 31 9.47 11.45 -10.37
C LYS A 31 10.38 10.24 -10.65
N LYS A 32 11.22 9.86 -9.69
CA LYS A 32 12.10 8.67 -9.79
C LYS A 32 11.37 7.36 -9.52
N ARG A 33 10.18 7.40 -8.92
CA ARG A 33 9.41 6.19 -8.61
C ARG A 33 9.08 5.43 -9.90
N ARG A 34 9.25 4.11 -9.86
CA ARG A 34 8.92 3.18 -10.95
C ARG A 34 8.20 1.96 -10.40
N THR A 35 7.46 1.28 -11.26
CA THR A 35 7.00 -0.07 -10.98
C THR A 35 8.19 -1.01 -11.09
N THR A 36 8.66 -1.49 -9.93
CA THR A 36 9.82 -2.39 -9.85
C THR A 36 9.33 -3.80 -9.59
N ARG A 37 9.85 -4.75 -10.36
CA ARG A 37 9.55 -6.20 -10.23
C ARG A 37 10.80 -7.04 -10.04
N HIS A 38 11.99 -6.46 -10.13
CA HIS A 38 13.25 -7.13 -9.85
C HIS A 38 13.84 -6.55 -8.58
N PHE A 39 13.95 -7.36 -7.56
CA PHE A 39 14.45 -6.97 -6.25
C PHE A 39 15.75 -7.70 -5.92
N SER A 40 16.62 -7.05 -5.18
CA SER A 40 17.75 -7.69 -4.53
C SER A 40 17.23 -8.50 -3.34
N VAL A 41 17.83 -9.65 -3.10
CA VAL A 41 17.62 -10.46 -1.88
C VAL A 41 18.27 -9.86 -0.63
N ARG A 42 18.89 -8.69 -0.75
CA ARG A 42 19.51 -7.98 0.37
C ARG A 42 18.47 -7.65 1.43
N ASP A 43 18.78 -7.99 2.67
CA ASP A 43 17.90 -7.73 3.80
C ASP A 43 17.58 -6.23 3.99
N VAL A 44 16.38 -5.96 4.48
CA VAL A 44 15.89 -4.62 4.81
C VAL A 44 15.46 -4.62 6.28
N PRO A 45 16.06 -3.75 7.12
CA PRO A 45 15.69 -3.66 8.52
C PRO A 45 14.19 -3.41 8.72
N ARG A 46 13.61 -4.16 9.65
CA ARG A 46 12.19 -4.07 10.03
C ARG A 46 11.74 -2.64 10.31
N GLN A 47 12.58 -1.85 10.97
CA GLN A 47 12.27 -0.46 11.31
C GLN A 47 11.94 0.41 10.08
N LEU A 48 12.57 0.16 8.93
CA LEU A 48 12.27 0.90 7.69
C LEU A 48 10.87 0.58 7.18
N ILE A 49 10.44 -0.67 7.31
CA ILE A 49 9.08 -1.10 6.95
C ILE A 49 8.07 -0.51 7.92
N GLU A 50 8.36 -0.51 9.21
CA GLU A 50 7.51 0.12 10.23
C GLU A 50 7.32 1.60 9.95
N HIS A 51 8.38 2.36 9.65
CA HIS A 51 8.27 3.77 9.30
C HIS A 51 7.43 4.00 8.03
N ALA A 52 7.58 3.15 7.01
CA ALA A 52 6.76 3.25 5.79
C ALA A 52 5.27 3.01 6.10
N ILE A 53 4.95 2.02 6.92
CA ILE A 53 3.57 1.72 7.35
C ILE A 53 3.02 2.85 8.21
N LEU A 54 3.78 3.37 9.17
CA LEU A 54 3.37 4.51 9.99
C LEU A 54 3.08 5.73 9.11
N CYS A 55 3.95 6.03 8.14
CA CYS A 55 3.73 7.11 7.19
C CYS A 55 2.43 6.93 6.40
N ALA A 56 2.18 5.74 5.85
CA ALA A 56 0.93 5.43 5.16
C ALA A 56 -0.30 5.52 6.09
N GLY A 57 -0.14 5.13 7.36
CA GLY A 57 -1.18 5.20 8.39
C GLY A 57 -1.57 6.62 8.79
N THR A 58 -0.79 7.65 8.45
CA THR A 58 -1.17 9.06 8.68
C THR A 58 -2.22 9.58 7.68
N ALA A 59 -2.59 8.79 6.67
CA ALA A 59 -3.60 9.19 5.70
C ALA A 59 -4.93 9.55 6.39
N PRO A 60 -5.63 10.60 5.94
CA PRO A 60 -6.94 10.93 6.47
C PRO A 60 -7.97 9.86 6.11
N SER A 61 -8.96 9.69 6.96
CA SER A 61 -10.08 8.77 6.70
C SER A 61 -11.40 9.37 7.19
N GLY A 62 -12.52 8.97 6.59
CA GLY A 62 -13.85 9.40 7.01
C GLY A 62 -14.09 9.10 8.48
N ALA A 63 -14.54 10.10 9.24
CA ALA A 63 -14.74 10.05 10.69
C ALA A 63 -13.54 9.50 11.49
N HIS A 64 -12.34 9.63 10.95
CA HIS A 64 -11.08 9.15 11.54
C HIS A 64 -11.13 7.64 11.92
N LEU A 65 -11.82 6.83 11.12
CA LEU A 65 -12.00 5.40 11.38
C LEU A 65 -10.79 4.55 10.99
N GLN A 66 -9.91 5.06 10.13
CA GLN A 66 -8.70 4.40 9.65
C GLN A 66 -8.92 2.92 9.29
N PRO A 67 -9.81 2.63 8.30
CA PRO A 67 -10.33 1.29 8.04
C PRO A 67 -9.33 0.43 7.25
N TRP A 68 -8.12 0.33 7.71
CA TRP A 68 -7.05 -0.44 7.09
C TRP A 68 -6.27 -1.25 8.11
N THR A 69 -5.69 -2.33 7.62
CA THR A 69 -4.74 -3.15 8.36
C THR A 69 -3.57 -3.46 7.45
N PHE A 70 -2.37 -3.11 7.88
CA PHE A 70 -1.14 -3.47 7.19
C PHE A 70 -0.57 -4.75 7.78
N VAL A 71 -0.22 -5.70 6.94
CA VAL A 71 0.47 -6.94 7.33
C VAL A 71 1.81 -6.99 6.62
N ALA A 72 2.90 -6.90 7.36
CA ALA A 72 4.26 -7.00 6.84
C ALA A 72 4.77 -8.43 7.00
N ILE A 73 5.27 -9.03 5.93
CA ILE A 73 5.62 -10.44 5.82
C ILE A 73 7.06 -10.55 5.35
N SER A 74 7.94 -11.15 6.19
CA SER A 74 9.32 -11.50 5.84
C SER A 74 9.55 -13.01 5.81
N ASN A 75 8.61 -13.82 6.33
CA ASN A 75 8.70 -15.28 6.31
C ASN A 75 8.67 -15.81 4.87
N GLN A 76 9.72 -16.53 4.48
CA GLN A 76 9.90 -16.99 3.09
C GLN A 76 8.84 -18.01 2.67
N ASP A 77 8.48 -18.96 3.56
CA ASP A 77 7.47 -19.97 3.25
C ASP A 77 6.09 -19.34 3.03
N LEU A 78 5.75 -18.33 3.84
CA LEU A 78 4.50 -17.60 3.65
C LEU A 78 4.51 -16.78 2.35
N LYS A 79 5.63 -16.13 2.03
CA LYS A 79 5.77 -15.41 0.74
C LYS A 79 5.64 -16.36 -0.44
N GLN A 80 6.22 -17.56 -0.36
CA GLN A 80 6.10 -18.57 -1.40
C GLN A 80 4.63 -18.99 -1.62
N ARG A 81 3.89 -19.25 -0.55
CA ARG A 81 2.46 -19.58 -0.62
C ARG A 81 1.61 -18.44 -1.20
N ILE A 82 1.95 -17.19 -0.84
CA ILE A 82 1.28 -16.00 -1.41
C ILE A 82 1.58 -15.91 -2.90
N ARG A 83 2.83 -16.15 -3.31
CA ARG A 83 3.22 -16.15 -4.72
C ARG A 83 2.43 -17.18 -5.51
N GLU A 84 2.39 -18.45 -5.05
CA GLU A 84 1.67 -19.54 -5.71
C GLU A 84 0.18 -19.20 -5.91
N ALA A 85 -0.48 -18.70 -4.87
CA ALA A 85 -1.88 -18.27 -4.95
C ALA A 85 -2.09 -17.09 -5.91
N ALA A 86 -1.18 -16.12 -5.91
CA ALA A 86 -1.25 -14.96 -6.80
C ALA A 86 -1.01 -15.35 -8.26
N GLU A 87 -0.05 -16.24 -8.54
CA GLU A 87 0.25 -16.74 -9.88
C GLU A 87 -0.91 -17.60 -10.43
N GLU A 88 -1.57 -18.38 -9.58
CA GLU A 88 -2.75 -19.14 -9.98
C GLU A 88 -3.92 -18.21 -10.37
N GLU A 89 -4.21 -17.19 -9.56
CA GLU A 89 -5.26 -16.22 -9.88
C GLU A 89 -4.95 -15.39 -11.13
N GLU A 90 -3.68 -15.02 -11.31
CA GLU A 90 -3.25 -14.29 -12.50
C GLU A 90 -3.40 -15.14 -13.76
N ARG A 91 -3.04 -16.43 -13.73
CA ARG A 91 -3.25 -17.34 -14.86
C ARG A 91 -4.73 -17.40 -15.26
N LYS A 92 -5.64 -17.60 -14.30
CA LYS A 92 -7.09 -17.56 -14.55
C LYS A 92 -7.55 -16.23 -15.15
N THR A 93 -6.92 -15.13 -14.75
CA THR A 93 -7.22 -13.80 -15.29
C THR A 93 -6.80 -13.70 -16.76
N TYR A 94 -5.58 -14.12 -17.11
CA TYR A 94 -5.10 -14.10 -18.48
C TYR A 94 -5.86 -15.06 -19.42
N GLU A 95 -6.26 -16.23 -18.90
CA GLU A 95 -6.96 -17.25 -19.68
C GLU A 95 -8.42 -16.86 -19.96
N ASP A 96 -9.17 -16.48 -18.90
CA ASP A 96 -10.64 -16.41 -18.97
C ASP A 96 -11.24 -15.01 -18.75
N ARG A 97 -10.59 -14.15 -17.96
CA ARG A 97 -11.23 -12.92 -17.47
C ARG A 97 -10.75 -11.64 -18.15
N MET A 98 -9.57 -11.68 -18.79
CA MET A 98 -8.95 -10.50 -19.37
C MET A 98 -9.50 -10.22 -20.76
N PRO A 99 -10.12 -9.04 -21.00
CA PRO A 99 -10.54 -8.62 -22.32
C PRO A 99 -9.35 -8.52 -23.29
N ASP A 100 -9.57 -8.85 -24.57
CA ASP A 100 -8.51 -8.83 -25.58
C ASP A 100 -7.85 -7.44 -25.73
N ALA A 101 -8.62 -6.36 -25.61
CA ALA A 101 -8.09 -5.01 -25.59
C ALA A 101 -7.07 -4.76 -24.46
N TRP A 102 -7.19 -5.43 -23.31
CA TRP A 102 -6.19 -5.35 -22.25
C TRP A 102 -4.96 -6.17 -22.57
N LYS A 103 -5.11 -7.35 -23.18
CA LYS A 103 -3.98 -8.17 -23.63
C LYS A 103 -3.11 -7.41 -24.62
N GLU A 104 -3.71 -6.72 -25.58
CA GLU A 104 -2.99 -5.88 -26.56
C GLU A 104 -2.15 -4.78 -25.89
N VAL A 105 -2.70 -4.09 -24.88
CA VAL A 105 -1.99 -3.03 -24.14
C VAL A 105 -0.86 -3.58 -23.29
N LEU A 106 -1.01 -4.78 -22.74
CA LEU A 106 -0.04 -5.42 -21.85
C LEU A 106 1.08 -6.13 -22.60
N GLN A 107 0.81 -6.60 -23.84
CA GLN A 107 1.78 -7.32 -24.65
C GLN A 107 3.15 -6.63 -24.79
N PRO A 108 3.23 -5.32 -25.09
CA PRO A 108 4.51 -4.62 -25.20
C PRO A 108 5.28 -4.51 -23.88
N LEU A 109 4.60 -4.69 -22.75
CA LEU A 109 5.19 -4.62 -21.41
C LEU A 109 5.78 -5.95 -20.97
N GLY A 110 5.52 -7.06 -21.70
CA GLY A 110 5.99 -8.39 -21.36
C GLY A 110 5.49 -8.88 -19.99
N THR A 111 4.27 -8.48 -19.61
CA THR A 111 3.67 -8.92 -18.36
C THR A 111 3.15 -10.35 -18.48
N ASP A 112 3.36 -11.14 -17.44
CA ASP A 112 2.94 -12.52 -17.34
C ASP A 112 2.40 -12.87 -15.94
N ALA A 113 2.03 -14.13 -15.76
CA ALA A 113 1.52 -14.62 -14.48
C ALA A 113 2.62 -14.82 -13.43
N VAL A 114 3.91 -14.76 -13.78
CA VAL A 114 5.02 -15.05 -12.88
C VAL A 114 5.25 -13.87 -11.93
N LYS A 115 5.34 -14.15 -10.62
CA LYS A 115 5.43 -13.13 -9.57
C LYS A 115 6.66 -13.34 -8.66
N GLU A 116 7.84 -13.55 -9.26
CA GLU A 116 9.11 -13.76 -8.53
C GLU A 116 9.38 -12.69 -7.48
N HIS A 117 9.00 -11.44 -7.77
CA HIS A 117 9.17 -10.32 -6.86
C HIS A 117 8.50 -10.52 -5.48
N LEU A 118 7.49 -11.39 -5.36
CA LEU A 118 6.85 -11.71 -4.08
C LEU A 118 7.74 -12.56 -3.18
N THR A 119 8.65 -13.34 -3.76
CA THR A 119 9.63 -14.15 -3.02
C THR A 119 10.98 -13.47 -2.90
N ASP A 120 11.41 -12.71 -3.92
CA ASP A 120 12.72 -12.06 -3.96
C ASP A 120 12.79 -10.82 -3.06
N ALA A 121 11.73 -10.03 -3.02
CA ALA A 121 11.68 -8.89 -2.12
C ALA A 121 11.80 -9.35 -0.64
N PRO A 122 12.63 -8.70 0.19
CA PRO A 122 12.82 -9.10 1.59
C PRO A 122 11.52 -8.98 2.40
N TRP A 123 10.64 -8.08 2.03
CA TRP A 123 9.34 -7.87 2.65
C TRP A 123 8.22 -7.75 1.62
N VAL A 124 7.06 -8.33 1.95
CA VAL A 124 5.78 -8.08 1.29
C VAL A 124 4.87 -7.40 2.29
N VAL A 125 4.27 -6.27 1.89
CA VAL A 125 3.28 -5.58 2.73
C VAL A 125 1.92 -5.68 2.06
N VAL A 126 0.98 -6.30 2.76
CA VAL A 126 -0.42 -6.43 2.32
C VAL A 126 -1.27 -5.42 3.06
N LEU A 127 -2.02 -4.62 2.30
CA LEU A 127 -2.99 -3.66 2.83
C LEU A 127 -4.40 -4.24 2.72
N PHE A 128 -5.04 -4.47 3.86
CA PHE A 128 -6.44 -4.89 3.93
C PHE A 128 -7.35 -3.70 4.24
N ARG A 129 -8.44 -3.61 3.51
CA ARG A 129 -9.55 -2.72 3.84
C ARG A 129 -10.48 -3.43 4.84
N GLN A 130 -10.79 -2.76 5.93
CA GLN A 130 -11.79 -3.21 6.89
C GLN A 130 -13.17 -2.79 6.40
N SER A 131 -13.98 -3.72 5.90
CA SER A 131 -15.34 -3.46 5.42
C SER A 131 -16.35 -3.33 6.55
N LYS A 132 -16.05 -3.89 7.72
CA LYS A 132 -16.90 -3.89 8.91
C LYS A 132 -16.11 -3.50 10.15
N ARG A 133 -16.78 -2.89 11.12
CA ARG A 133 -16.23 -2.56 12.44
C ARG A 133 -17.19 -2.97 13.54
N LEU A 134 -16.66 -3.28 14.70
CA LEU A 134 -17.45 -3.47 15.92
C LEU A 134 -17.88 -2.09 16.44
N ARG A 135 -19.18 -1.89 16.62
CA ARG A 135 -19.77 -0.67 17.17
C ARG A 135 -19.77 -0.74 18.70
N SER A 136 -19.97 0.43 19.34
CA SER A 136 -20.05 0.52 20.82
C SER A 136 -21.18 -0.31 21.44
N ASN A 137 -22.22 -0.63 20.68
CA ASN A 137 -23.31 -1.51 21.09
C ASN A 137 -23.01 -3.01 20.95
N GLY A 138 -21.80 -3.39 20.54
CA GLY A 138 -21.40 -4.79 20.35
C GLY A 138 -21.80 -5.39 18.99
N GLU A 139 -22.45 -4.64 18.11
CA GLU A 139 -22.86 -5.12 16.78
C GLU A 139 -21.81 -4.80 15.71
N TRP A 140 -21.68 -5.69 14.73
CA TRP A 140 -20.91 -5.42 13.53
C TRP A 140 -21.68 -4.53 12.57
N GLY A 141 -21.04 -3.46 12.12
CA GLY A 141 -21.60 -2.56 11.11
C GLY A 141 -20.57 -2.18 10.04
N PRO A 142 -21.02 -1.58 8.93
CA PRO A 142 -20.11 -1.12 7.90
C PRO A 142 -19.17 -0.05 8.45
N THR A 143 -17.96 0.01 7.89
CA THR A 143 -17.08 1.18 8.04
C THR A 143 -17.64 2.33 7.23
N TYR A 144 -17.37 3.55 7.68
CA TYR A 144 -17.76 4.77 6.96
C TYR A 144 -17.07 4.79 5.59
N TYR A 145 -17.79 5.02 4.50
CA TYR A 145 -17.31 4.96 3.11
C TYR A 145 -16.80 3.57 2.67
N SER A 146 -17.46 2.52 3.05
CA SER A 146 -17.12 1.13 2.66
C SER A 146 -17.72 0.67 1.32
N ASN A 147 -18.14 1.59 0.48
CA ASN A 147 -18.68 1.25 -0.86
C ASN A 147 -17.57 1.10 -1.88
#